data_e58c2cd23245f7646c2a8102b076fe69
#
_entry.id   e58c2cd23245f7646c2a8102b076fe69
#
_cell.length_a   1.000
_cell.length_b   1.000
_cell.length_c   1.000
_cell.angle_alpha   90.00
_cell.angle_beta   90.00
_cell.angle_gamma   90.00
#
_symmetry.space_group_name_H-M   'P 1'
#
loop_
_entity.id
_entity.type
_entity.pdbx_description
1 polymer ?
#
loop_
_entity_poly.entity_id
_entity_poly.type
_entity_poly.pdbx_seq_one_letter_code
_entity_poly.pdbx_strand_id
1 'polypeptide(L)'
;MRLSLTHKYVGSLFSALITCCAIVLFVSIYYMKKPIHEELRNSIHRMQNIVHSANDMTIQRFAQDASLIADNEHLGRAMSAKDHDEVFILAEKAMKMANSDFMSVTDAQGIVLSRGHAKGKYGDSIANQETVAKALRGEPAQAVVTGPLNPFTLRASQPVFYKGHLVGTISIGVSLTTPDYLDWLSQLAGAAVTIFKGDARVMTTILLGNNRAVGTKLE
;
A
#
# COMPACT_ATOMS: atom_id res chain seq x y z
N MET A 1 -18.52 -0.91 76.00
CA MET A 1 -18.39 0.49 75.60
C MET A 1 -19.48 0.86 74.62
N ARG A 2 -20.57 1.56 75.04
CA ARG A 2 -21.69 1.89 74.10
C ARG A 2 -21.29 3.14 73.35
N LEU A 3 -21.05 2.98 72.03
CA LEU A 3 -20.84 4.11 71.13
C LEU A 3 -22.04 5.06 71.22
N SER A 4 -21.76 6.35 71.46
CA SER A 4 -22.76 7.43 71.54
C SER A 4 -23.63 7.40 70.25
N LEU A 5 -24.91 7.73 70.37
CA LEU A 5 -25.87 7.77 69.25
C LEU A 5 -25.36 8.62 68.10
N THR A 6 -24.65 9.69 68.38
CA THR A 6 -24.02 10.60 67.40
C THR A 6 -22.98 9.89 66.55
N HIS A 7 -22.17 8.99 67.10
CA HIS A 7 -21.16 8.24 66.30
C HIS A 7 -21.79 7.25 65.34
N LYS A 8 -22.96 6.68 65.69
CA LYS A 8 -23.69 5.78 64.80
C LYS A 8 -24.30 6.52 63.60
N TYR A 9 -24.87 7.70 63.82
CA TYR A 9 -25.42 8.52 62.71
C TYR A 9 -24.33 9.11 61.84
N VAL A 10 -23.22 9.60 62.37
CA VAL A 10 -22.09 10.10 61.59
C VAL A 10 -21.47 8.99 60.76
N GLY A 11 -21.31 7.76 61.29
CA GLY A 11 -20.79 6.62 60.60
C GLY A 11 -21.68 6.19 59.42
N SER A 12 -23.05 6.17 59.62
CA SER A 12 -23.97 5.83 58.56
C SER A 12 -24.01 6.87 57.41
N LEU A 13 -23.91 8.16 57.77
CA LEU A 13 -23.83 9.25 56.80
C LEU A 13 -22.55 9.16 55.94
N PHE A 14 -21.39 8.89 56.58
CA PHE A 14 -20.12 8.68 55.87
C PHE A 14 -20.18 7.46 54.96
N SER A 15 -20.74 6.34 55.40
CA SER A 15 -20.96 5.14 54.58
C SER A 15 -21.84 5.42 53.36
N ALA A 16 -22.94 6.15 53.56
CA ALA A 16 -23.83 6.51 52.47
C ALA A 16 -23.15 7.43 51.42
N LEU A 17 -22.34 8.38 51.90
CA LEU A 17 -21.57 9.29 51.01
C LEU A 17 -20.53 8.54 50.19
N ILE A 18 -19.77 7.62 50.83
CA ILE A 18 -18.78 6.78 50.13
C ILE A 18 -19.46 5.90 49.07
N THR A 19 -20.61 5.30 49.41
CA THR A 19 -21.35 4.47 48.45
C THR A 19 -21.87 5.28 47.28
N CYS A 20 -22.39 6.49 47.52
CA CYS A 20 -22.83 7.40 46.48
C CYS A 20 -21.68 7.82 45.56
N CYS A 21 -20.52 8.19 46.12
CA CYS A 21 -19.31 8.53 45.35
C CYS A 21 -18.83 7.33 44.50
N ALA A 22 -18.84 6.11 45.06
CA ALA A 22 -18.46 4.91 44.33
C ALA A 22 -19.40 4.63 43.15
N ILE A 23 -20.70 4.80 43.33
CA ILE A 23 -21.70 4.66 42.26
C ILE A 23 -21.49 5.70 41.17
N VAL A 24 -21.30 6.96 41.55
CA VAL A 24 -21.04 8.05 40.58
C VAL A 24 -19.77 7.79 39.79
N LEU A 25 -18.70 7.36 40.44
CA LEU A 25 -17.43 7.00 39.77
C LEU A 25 -17.62 5.81 38.80
N PHE A 26 -18.32 4.77 39.25
CA PHE A 26 -18.59 3.60 38.41
C PHE A 26 -19.42 3.95 37.18
N VAL A 27 -20.47 4.74 37.36
CA VAL A 27 -21.31 5.24 36.27
C VAL A 27 -20.53 6.10 35.32
N SER A 28 -19.71 7.02 35.83
CA SER A 28 -18.84 7.90 35.00
C SER A 28 -17.85 7.09 34.18
N ILE A 29 -17.17 6.10 34.77
CA ILE A 29 -16.23 5.23 34.07
C ILE A 29 -16.95 4.41 33.00
N TYR A 30 -18.15 3.87 33.30
CA TYR A 30 -18.93 3.07 32.39
C TYR A 30 -19.40 3.89 31.17
N TYR A 31 -19.91 5.10 31.40
CA TYR A 31 -20.38 5.97 30.31
C TYR A 31 -19.21 6.60 29.51
N MET A 32 -18.03 6.79 30.09
CA MET A 32 -16.86 7.29 29.37
C MET A 32 -16.20 6.24 28.47
N LYS A 33 -16.24 4.95 28.85
CA LYS A 33 -15.58 3.91 28.03
C LYS A 33 -16.25 3.69 26.68
N LYS A 34 -17.56 3.77 26.60
CA LYS A 34 -18.33 3.47 25.37
C LYS A 34 -18.01 4.41 24.19
N PRO A 35 -18.11 5.74 24.37
CA PRO A 35 -17.78 6.66 23.26
C PRO A 35 -16.32 6.60 22.82
N ILE A 36 -15.38 6.36 23.74
CA ILE A 36 -13.94 6.26 23.41
C ILE A 36 -13.67 5.08 22.47
N HIS A 37 -14.29 3.91 22.74
CA HIS A 37 -14.14 2.74 21.87
C HIS A 37 -14.78 2.94 20.49
N GLU A 38 -15.93 3.60 20.42
CA GLU A 38 -16.60 3.89 19.15
C GLU A 38 -15.81 4.92 18.34
N GLU A 39 -15.27 5.95 18.96
CA GLU A 39 -14.47 6.96 18.31
C GLU A 39 -13.13 6.40 17.79
N LEU A 40 -12.48 5.53 18.57
CA LEU A 40 -11.27 4.82 18.16
C LEU A 40 -11.56 3.91 16.95
N ARG A 41 -12.63 3.13 17.00
CA ARG A 41 -13.05 2.27 15.88
C ARG A 41 -13.33 3.08 14.62
N ASN A 42 -14.08 4.17 14.74
CA ASN A 42 -14.39 5.06 13.62
C ASN A 42 -13.12 5.71 13.06
N SER A 43 -12.16 6.05 13.92
CA SER A 43 -10.86 6.56 13.49
C SER A 43 -10.07 5.53 12.68
N ILE A 44 -10.01 4.29 13.16
CA ILE A 44 -9.35 3.19 12.44
C ILE A 44 -10.00 2.95 11.07
N HIS A 45 -11.34 2.90 11.00
CA HIS A 45 -12.04 2.75 9.73
C HIS A 45 -11.79 3.92 8.76
N ARG A 46 -11.74 5.14 9.25
CA ARG A 46 -11.37 6.30 8.41
C ARG A 46 -9.96 6.15 7.84
N MET A 47 -8.98 5.78 8.68
CA MET A 47 -7.60 5.57 8.22
C MET A 47 -7.49 4.43 7.20
N GLN A 48 -8.19 3.31 7.42
CA GLN A 48 -8.25 2.22 6.45
C GLN A 48 -8.81 2.68 5.11
N ASN A 49 -9.92 3.41 5.13
CA ASN A 49 -10.55 3.92 3.90
C ASN A 49 -9.62 4.90 3.16
N ILE A 50 -8.88 5.75 3.87
CA ILE A 50 -7.91 6.66 3.26
C ILE A 50 -6.81 5.85 2.55
N VAL A 51 -6.22 4.84 3.22
CA VAL A 51 -5.17 4.01 2.63
C VAL A 51 -5.68 3.22 1.42
N HIS A 52 -6.87 2.62 1.51
CA HIS A 52 -7.49 1.93 0.38
C HIS A 52 -7.73 2.87 -0.79
N SER A 53 -8.36 4.02 -0.55
CA SER A 53 -8.63 5.00 -1.61
C SER A 53 -7.34 5.52 -2.25
N ALA A 54 -6.30 5.75 -1.46
CA ALA A 54 -5.00 6.19 -1.95
C ALA A 54 -4.33 5.14 -2.86
N ASN A 55 -4.38 3.87 -2.46
CA ASN A 55 -3.88 2.76 -3.27
C ASN A 55 -4.70 2.59 -4.56
N ASP A 56 -6.03 2.67 -4.47
CA ASP A 56 -6.94 2.55 -5.62
C ASP A 56 -6.70 3.70 -6.61
N MET A 57 -6.59 4.93 -6.14
CA MET A 57 -6.27 6.07 -7.00
C MET A 57 -4.89 5.92 -7.67
N THR A 58 -3.90 5.42 -6.93
CA THR A 58 -2.55 5.21 -7.45
C THR A 58 -2.54 4.14 -8.53
N ILE A 59 -3.20 3.01 -8.32
CA ILE A 59 -3.23 1.91 -9.31
C ILE A 59 -4.04 2.30 -10.56
N GLN A 60 -5.13 3.05 -10.39
CA GLN A 60 -5.93 3.59 -11.51
C GLN A 60 -5.11 4.57 -12.35
N ARG A 61 -4.32 5.45 -11.72
CA ARG A 61 -3.41 6.34 -12.43
C ARG A 61 -2.40 5.54 -13.26
N PHE A 62 -1.75 4.54 -12.67
CA PHE A 62 -0.82 3.70 -13.43
C PHE A 62 -1.49 2.90 -14.55
N ALA A 63 -2.75 2.48 -14.39
CA ALA A 63 -3.49 1.83 -15.46
C ALA A 63 -3.75 2.79 -16.65
N GLN A 64 -4.08 4.05 -16.37
CA GLN A 64 -4.24 5.09 -17.38
C GLN A 64 -2.91 5.44 -18.06
N ASP A 65 -1.85 5.67 -17.27
CA ASP A 65 -0.53 5.94 -17.82
C ASP A 65 -0.02 4.79 -18.69
N ALA A 66 -0.20 3.54 -18.23
CA ALA A 66 0.15 2.34 -18.98
C ALA A 66 -0.63 2.25 -20.31
N SER A 67 -1.93 2.59 -20.31
CA SER A 67 -2.72 2.62 -21.54
C SER A 67 -2.17 3.64 -22.55
N LEU A 68 -1.88 4.87 -22.09
CA LEU A 68 -1.31 5.92 -22.95
C LEU A 68 0.07 5.53 -23.50
N ILE A 69 0.90 4.85 -22.70
CA ILE A 69 2.22 4.40 -23.12
C ILE A 69 2.09 3.24 -24.14
N ALA A 70 1.12 2.32 -23.90
CA ALA A 70 0.90 1.18 -24.79
C ALA A 70 0.42 1.59 -26.18
N ASP A 71 -0.29 2.72 -26.30
CA ASP A 71 -0.79 3.28 -27.56
C ASP A 71 0.32 4.04 -28.35
N ASN A 72 1.54 4.14 -27.80
CA ASN A 72 2.63 4.82 -28.47
C ASN A 72 3.17 4.00 -29.66
N GLU A 73 2.96 4.50 -30.88
CA GLU A 73 3.36 3.81 -32.11
C GLU A 73 4.88 3.58 -32.21
N HIS A 74 5.70 4.52 -31.70
CA HIS A 74 7.16 4.36 -31.67
C HIS A 74 7.57 3.20 -30.78
N LEU A 75 6.94 3.05 -29.63
CA LEU A 75 7.18 1.92 -28.72
C LEU A 75 6.77 0.61 -29.38
N GLY A 76 5.57 0.54 -29.97
CA GLY A 76 5.09 -0.63 -30.68
C GLY A 76 6.01 -1.06 -31.82
N ARG A 77 6.52 -0.11 -32.60
CA ARG A 77 7.50 -0.36 -33.66
C ARG A 77 8.83 -0.91 -33.11
N ALA A 78 9.39 -0.28 -32.09
CA ALA A 78 10.67 -0.69 -31.47
C ALA A 78 10.55 -2.11 -30.86
N MET A 79 9.41 -2.40 -30.19
CA MET A 79 9.11 -3.73 -29.64
C MET A 79 8.98 -4.79 -30.76
N SER A 80 8.30 -4.47 -31.86
CA SER A 80 8.16 -5.36 -33.03
C SER A 80 9.52 -5.66 -33.69
N ALA A 81 10.43 -4.67 -33.70
CA ALA A 81 11.78 -4.83 -34.21
C ALA A 81 12.75 -5.50 -33.22
N LYS A 82 12.31 -5.71 -31.97
CA LYS A 82 13.15 -6.16 -30.84
C LYS A 82 14.41 -5.29 -30.64
N ASP A 83 14.28 -3.98 -30.86
CA ASP A 83 15.35 -3.03 -30.65
C ASP A 83 15.44 -2.68 -29.15
N HIS A 84 16.31 -3.41 -28.45
CA HIS A 84 16.47 -3.29 -27.00
C HIS A 84 16.89 -1.88 -26.55
N ASP A 85 17.72 -1.18 -27.35
CA ASP A 85 18.20 0.15 -27.01
C ASP A 85 17.09 1.20 -27.19
N GLU A 86 16.36 1.18 -28.32
CA GLU A 86 15.23 2.08 -28.55
C GLU A 86 14.11 1.82 -27.51
N VAL A 87 13.78 0.56 -27.23
CA VAL A 87 12.79 0.19 -26.20
C VAL A 87 13.23 0.69 -24.83
N PHE A 88 14.53 0.61 -24.48
CA PHE A 88 15.03 1.14 -23.21
C PHE A 88 14.83 2.65 -23.10
N ILE A 89 15.22 3.40 -24.10
CA ILE A 89 15.10 4.87 -24.12
C ILE A 89 13.64 5.30 -23.94
N LEU A 90 12.72 4.65 -24.65
CA LEU A 90 11.31 4.95 -24.59
C LEU A 90 10.71 4.53 -23.21
N ALA A 91 11.10 3.37 -22.71
CA ALA A 91 10.64 2.87 -21.40
C ALA A 91 11.16 3.74 -20.24
N GLU A 92 12.44 4.14 -20.26
CA GLU A 92 13.01 5.02 -19.24
C GLU A 92 12.31 6.38 -19.21
N LYS A 93 12.09 6.97 -20.39
CA LYS A 93 11.36 8.24 -20.53
C LYS A 93 9.94 8.12 -20.01
N ALA A 94 9.21 7.10 -20.43
CA ALA A 94 7.83 6.86 -20.00
C ALA A 94 7.73 6.61 -18.50
N MET A 95 8.65 5.83 -17.93
CA MET A 95 8.75 5.56 -16.49
C MET A 95 8.92 6.87 -15.70
N LYS A 96 9.82 7.75 -16.13
CA LYS A 96 10.04 9.05 -15.50
C LYS A 96 8.81 9.96 -15.59
N MET A 97 8.15 10.00 -16.76
CA MET A 97 6.93 10.79 -16.97
C MET A 97 5.76 10.31 -16.10
N ALA A 98 5.60 9.00 -15.95
CA ALA A 98 4.57 8.38 -15.10
C ALA A 98 4.92 8.46 -13.60
N ASN A 99 6.10 8.95 -13.23
CA ASN A 99 6.62 8.92 -11.86
C ASN A 99 6.45 7.53 -11.23
N SER A 100 6.91 6.50 -11.95
CA SER A 100 6.85 5.10 -11.52
C SER A 100 8.24 4.59 -11.11
N ASP A 101 8.28 3.66 -10.15
CA ASP A 101 9.55 3.09 -9.64
C ASP A 101 10.14 2.07 -10.62
N PHE A 102 9.29 1.47 -11.43
CA PHE A 102 9.72 0.48 -12.41
C PHE A 102 8.84 0.51 -13.66
N MET A 103 9.46 0.13 -14.77
CA MET A 103 8.78 -0.22 -16.01
C MET A 103 9.49 -1.40 -16.63
N SER A 104 8.71 -2.39 -17.05
CA SER A 104 9.19 -3.56 -17.82
C SER A 104 8.40 -3.67 -19.13
N VAL A 105 9.11 -3.94 -20.19
CA VAL A 105 8.56 -4.15 -21.54
C VAL A 105 8.90 -5.55 -21.97
N THR A 106 7.93 -6.33 -22.46
CA THR A 106 8.13 -7.70 -22.92
C THR A 106 7.75 -7.86 -24.38
N ASP A 107 8.23 -8.91 -25.00
CA ASP A 107 7.66 -9.38 -26.27
C ASP A 107 6.35 -10.17 -26.05
N ALA A 108 5.74 -10.66 -27.13
CA ALA A 108 4.48 -11.43 -27.11
C ALA A 108 4.59 -12.80 -26.40
N GLN A 109 5.80 -13.26 -26.09
CA GLN A 109 6.07 -14.47 -25.32
C GLN A 109 6.32 -14.16 -23.83
N GLY A 110 6.30 -12.87 -23.44
CA GLY A 110 6.57 -12.44 -22.08
C GLY A 110 8.06 -12.43 -21.71
N ILE A 111 8.93 -12.46 -22.73
CA ILE A 111 10.38 -12.26 -22.55
C ILE A 111 10.65 -10.77 -22.45
N VAL A 112 11.38 -10.37 -21.44
CA VAL A 112 11.71 -8.95 -21.21
C VAL A 112 12.61 -8.43 -22.32
N LEU A 113 12.11 -7.42 -23.03
CA LEU A 113 12.88 -6.66 -24.01
C LEU A 113 13.71 -5.55 -23.36
N SER A 114 13.15 -4.92 -22.34
CA SER A 114 13.84 -3.88 -21.59
C SER A 114 13.19 -3.59 -20.23
N ARG A 115 13.97 -3.00 -19.34
CA ARG A 115 13.51 -2.42 -18.06
C ARG A 115 13.95 -0.97 -17.97
N GLY A 116 13.02 -0.04 -17.91
CA GLY A 116 13.30 1.40 -17.80
C GLY A 116 14.09 1.78 -16.54
N HIS A 117 14.01 0.97 -15.48
CA HIS A 117 14.74 1.15 -14.21
C HIS A 117 16.11 0.42 -14.18
N ALA A 118 16.44 -0.40 -15.19
CA ALA A 118 17.64 -1.24 -15.15
C ALA A 118 18.19 -1.50 -16.57
N LYS A 119 19.02 -0.59 -17.06
CA LYS A 119 19.66 -0.72 -18.38
C LYS A 119 20.41 -2.05 -18.51
N GLY A 120 20.24 -2.72 -19.64
CA GLY A 120 20.91 -3.99 -19.95
C GLY A 120 20.35 -5.22 -19.21
N LYS A 121 19.28 -5.08 -18.43
CA LYS A 121 18.59 -6.20 -17.76
C LYS A 121 17.37 -6.66 -18.58
N TYR A 122 17.58 -7.61 -19.48
CA TYR A 122 16.54 -8.19 -20.35
C TYR A 122 16.83 -9.67 -20.65
N GLY A 123 15.90 -10.35 -21.32
CA GLY A 123 16.04 -11.73 -21.80
C GLY A 123 15.41 -12.79 -20.86
N ASP A 124 15.07 -12.44 -19.63
CA ASP A 124 14.32 -13.35 -18.74
C ASP A 124 12.81 -13.28 -18.99
N SER A 125 12.09 -14.33 -18.62
CA SER A 125 10.63 -14.38 -18.76
C SER A 125 9.94 -13.90 -17.49
N ILE A 126 8.93 -13.03 -17.67
CA ILE A 126 7.98 -12.62 -16.63
C ILE A 126 6.54 -12.97 -17.00
N ALA A 127 6.35 -13.88 -17.96
CA ALA A 127 5.03 -14.32 -18.43
C ALA A 127 4.16 -14.94 -17.33
N ASN A 128 4.76 -15.47 -16.26
CA ASN A 128 4.07 -16.07 -15.11
C ASN A 128 3.54 -15.02 -14.11
N GLN A 129 3.88 -13.75 -14.26
CA GLN A 129 3.33 -12.70 -13.41
C GLN A 129 1.87 -12.45 -13.79
N GLU A 130 0.95 -12.47 -12.83
CA GLU A 130 -0.50 -12.45 -13.08
C GLU A 130 -0.94 -11.33 -14.01
N THR A 131 -0.48 -10.08 -13.77
CA THR A 131 -0.87 -8.93 -14.58
C THR A 131 -0.30 -9.00 -16.00
N VAL A 132 0.94 -9.50 -16.13
CA VAL A 132 1.59 -9.72 -17.43
C VAL A 132 0.89 -10.84 -18.20
N ALA A 133 0.58 -11.96 -17.55
CA ALA A 133 -0.13 -13.08 -18.14
C ALA A 133 -1.50 -12.67 -18.72
N LYS A 134 -2.23 -11.78 -18.05
CA LYS A 134 -3.49 -11.21 -18.57
C LYS A 134 -3.22 -10.31 -19.77
N ALA A 135 -2.26 -9.42 -19.68
CA ALA A 135 -1.91 -8.51 -20.77
C ALA A 135 -1.42 -9.25 -22.02
N LEU A 136 -0.71 -10.37 -21.89
CA LEU A 136 -0.32 -11.24 -23.01
C LEU A 136 -1.53 -11.90 -23.72
N ARG A 137 -2.70 -11.96 -23.08
CA ARG A 137 -3.96 -12.37 -23.71
C ARG A 137 -4.76 -11.21 -24.32
N GLY A 138 -4.19 -10.00 -24.28
CA GLY A 138 -4.87 -8.80 -24.75
C GLY A 138 -5.78 -8.14 -23.70
N GLU A 139 -5.72 -8.58 -22.45
CA GLU A 139 -6.56 -8.07 -21.34
C GLU A 139 -5.74 -7.15 -20.44
N PRO A 140 -6.07 -5.84 -20.34
CA PRO A 140 -5.46 -4.96 -19.34
C PRO A 140 -5.64 -5.52 -17.92
N ALA A 141 -4.60 -5.39 -17.09
CA ALA A 141 -4.67 -5.88 -15.72
C ALA A 141 -3.93 -4.98 -14.73
N GLN A 142 -4.46 -4.90 -13.52
CA GLN A 142 -3.85 -4.21 -12.42
C GLN A 142 -4.02 -5.01 -11.12
N ALA A 143 -3.02 -5.00 -10.27
CA ALA A 143 -3.04 -5.71 -9.00
C ALA A 143 -1.96 -5.21 -8.03
N VAL A 144 -2.18 -5.52 -6.74
CA VAL A 144 -1.09 -5.58 -5.77
C VAL A 144 -0.36 -6.91 -5.97
N VAL A 145 0.90 -6.85 -6.37
CA VAL A 145 1.69 -8.05 -6.69
C VAL A 145 2.79 -8.23 -5.65
N THR A 146 2.96 -9.48 -5.21
CA THR A 146 4.08 -9.87 -4.36
C THR A 146 5.19 -10.50 -5.20
N GLY A 147 6.43 -10.07 -4.98
CA GLY A 147 7.60 -10.58 -5.70
C GLY A 147 8.76 -10.91 -4.76
N PRO A 148 9.76 -11.66 -5.26
CA PRO A 148 10.92 -12.03 -4.45
C PRO A 148 11.82 -10.85 -4.09
N LEU A 149 11.98 -9.88 -5.00
CA LEU A 149 12.84 -8.72 -4.81
C LEU A 149 12.09 -7.51 -4.24
N ASN A 150 10.85 -7.28 -4.71
CA ASN A 150 9.96 -6.24 -4.20
C ASN A 150 8.72 -6.93 -3.63
N PRO A 151 8.63 -7.07 -2.31
CA PRO A 151 7.60 -7.90 -1.70
C PRO A 151 6.19 -7.40 -1.94
N PHE A 152 5.99 -6.10 -2.18
CA PHE A 152 4.67 -5.54 -2.46
C PHE A 152 4.78 -4.40 -3.46
N THR A 153 4.12 -4.53 -4.61
CA THR A 153 4.06 -3.50 -5.65
C THR A 153 2.62 -3.28 -6.12
N LEU A 154 2.24 -2.03 -6.33
CA LEU A 154 1.08 -1.70 -7.16
C LEU A 154 1.53 -1.75 -8.61
N ARG A 155 0.89 -2.58 -9.42
CA ARG A 155 1.30 -2.83 -10.80
C ARG A 155 0.11 -2.75 -11.75
N ALA A 156 0.31 -2.05 -12.87
CA ALA A 156 -0.58 -2.06 -14.02
C ALA A 156 0.17 -2.60 -15.23
N SER A 157 -0.45 -3.51 -15.96
CA SER A 157 0.07 -4.10 -17.20
C SER A 157 -0.92 -3.93 -18.33
N GLN A 158 -0.40 -3.56 -19.51
CA GLN A 158 -1.19 -3.32 -20.72
C GLN A 158 -0.62 -4.11 -21.89
N PRO A 159 -1.48 -4.68 -22.77
CA PRO A 159 -1.05 -5.21 -24.05
C PRO A 159 -0.59 -4.06 -24.97
N VAL A 160 0.44 -4.31 -25.73
CA VAL A 160 0.90 -3.38 -26.78
C VAL A 160 0.61 -3.98 -28.15
N PHE A 161 -0.16 -3.26 -28.95
CA PHE A 161 -0.48 -3.66 -30.32
C PHE A 161 0.27 -2.75 -31.30
N TYR A 162 0.81 -3.36 -32.35
CA TYR A 162 1.39 -2.64 -33.47
C TYR A 162 0.86 -3.22 -34.77
N LYS A 163 0.28 -2.36 -35.62
CA LYS A 163 -0.38 -2.77 -36.88
C LYS A 163 -1.40 -3.90 -36.70
N GLY A 164 -2.16 -3.85 -35.60
CA GLY A 164 -3.21 -4.83 -35.26
C GLY A 164 -2.71 -6.13 -34.65
N HIS A 165 -1.40 -6.32 -34.45
CA HIS A 165 -0.83 -7.52 -33.84
C HIS A 165 -0.32 -7.22 -32.43
N LEU A 166 -0.56 -8.15 -31.47
CA LEU A 166 0.05 -8.08 -30.15
C LEU A 166 1.57 -8.27 -30.29
N VAL A 167 2.34 -7.23 -29.96
CA VAL A 167 3.80 -7.28 -30.01
C VAL A 167 4.45 -7.48 -28.65
N GLY A 168 3.67 -7.38 -27.59
CA GLY A 168 4.12 -7.64 -26.22
C GLY A 168 3.29 -6.90 -25.18
N THR A 169 3.89 -6.66 -24.02
CA THR A 169 3.24 -5.96 -22.91
C THR A 169 4.13 -4.92 -22.29
N ILE A 170 3.53 -3.93 -21.68
CA ILE A 170 4.20 -3.05 -20.73
C ILE A 170 3.65 -3.30 -19.33
N SER A 171 4.48 -3.08 -18.32
CA SER A 171 4.11 -3.18 -16.91
C SER A 171 4.79 -2.07 -16.14
N ILE A 172 4.02 -1.21 -15.49
CA ILE A 172 4.52 -0.09 -14.69
C ILE A 172 3.92 -0.12 -13.29
N GLY A 173 4.54 0.59 -12.36
CA GLY A 173 4.02 0.71 -11.02
C GLY A 173 5.00 1.26 -9.99
N VAL A 174 4.60 1.13 -8.73
CA VAL A 174 5.34 1.62 -7.57
C VAL A 174 5.52 0.51 -6.54
N SER A 175 6.67 0.52 -5.86
CA SER A 175 6.89 -0.35 -4.72
C SER A 175 6.24 0.24 -3.47
N LEU A 176 5.38 -0.52 -2.83
CA LEU A 176 4.76 -0.13 -1.56
C LEU A 176 5.77 -0.14 -0.39
N THR A 177 6.97 -0.70 -0.60
CA THR A 177 8.00 -0.83 0.42
C THR A 177 9.11 0.21 0.30
N THR A 178 8.90 1.26 -0.50
CA THR A 178 9.79 2.43 -0.51
C THR A 178 9.46 3.34 0.68
N PRO A 179 10.48 3.97 1.31
CA PRO A 179 10.26 4.94 2.37
C PRO A 179 9.31 6.07 1.95
N ASP A 180 9.50 6.63 0.76
CA ASP A 180 8.75 7.78 0.27
C ASP A 180 7.26 7.48 0.13
N TYR A 181 6.92 6.28 -0.37
CA TYR A 181 5.52 5.86 -0.49
C TYR A 181 4.84 5.70 0.87
N LEU A 182 5.51 5.06 1.84
CA LEU A 182 4.97 4.91 3.17
C LEU A 182 4.85 6.23 3.92
N ASP A 183 5.82 7.12 3.78
CA ASP A 183 5.78 8.44 4.40
C ASP A 183 4.63 9.27 3.85
N TRP A 184 4.42 9.23 2.54
CA TRP A 184 3.25 9.86 1.91
C TRP A 184 1.94 9.28 2.45
N LEU A 185 1.80 7.96 2.53
CA LEU A 185 0.61 7.31 3.11
C LEU A 185 0.41 7.68 4.59
N SER A 186 1.49 7.72 5.36
CA SER A 186 1.46 8.08 6.78
C SER A 186 1.00 9.51 6.99
N GLN A 187 1.48 10.44 6.17
CA GLN A 187 1.03 11.84 6.20
C GLN A 187 -0.44 11.96 5.83
N LEU A 188 -0.88 11.24 4.80
CA LEU A 188 -2.27 11.26 4.33
C LEU A 188 -3.22 10.66 5.37
N ALA A 189 -2.84 9.55 6.01
CA ALA A 189 -3.64 8.89 7.03
C ALA A 189 -3.57 9.57 8.41
N GLY A 190 -2.56 10.42 8.65
CA GLY A 190 -2.28 11.00 9.97
C GLY A 190 -1.89 9.95 11.01
N ALA A 191 -1.31 8.82 10.58
CA ALA A 191 -0.95 7.70 11.44
C ALA A 191 0.28 6.96 10.92
N ALA A 192 0.97 6.22 11.80
CA ALA A 192 2.06 5.36 11.40
C ALA A 192 1.55 4.22 10.51
N VAL A 193 2.26 3.98 9.40
CA VAL A 193 1.95 2.92 8.44
C VAL A 193 3.04 1.85 8.49
N THR A 194 2.62 0.59 8.47
CA THR A 194 3.53 -0.56 8.48
C THR A 194 3.04 -1.63 7.51
N ILE A 195 3.95 -2.17 6.72
CA ILE A 195 3.71 -3.34 5.87
C ILE A 195 4.36 -4.55 6.53
N PHE A 196 3.57 -5.61 6.69
CA PHE A 196 4.00 -6.87 7.25
C PHE A 196 4.06 -7.96 6.17
N LYS A 197 5.03 -8.87 6.33
CA LYS A 197 5.05 -10.17 5.66
C LYS A 197 5.06 -11.24 6.75
N GLY A 198 3.91 -11.87 6.97
CA GLY A 198 3.70 -12.65 8.19
C GLY A 198 3.71 -11.75 9.42
N ASP A 199 4.56 -12.05 10.40
CA ASP A 199 4.77 -11.30 11.65
C ASP A 199 5.89 -10.24 11.57
N ALA A 200 6.68 -10.23 10.49
CA ALA A 200 7.83 -9.34 10.33
C ALA A 200 7.45 -8.04 9.61
N ARG A 201 7.93 -6.91 10.14
CA ARG A 201 7.82 -5.59 9.50
C ARG A 201 8.76 -5.51 8.30
N VAL A 202 8.21 -5.47 7.08
CA VAL A 202 8.98 -5.33 5.84
C VAL A 202 9.37 -3.87 5.62
N MET A 203 8.44 -2.95 5.89
CA MET A 203 8.67 -1.51 5.87
C MET A 203 7.72 -0.83 6.87
N THR A 204 8.17 0.27 7.48
CA THR A 204 7.39 0.99 8.48
C THR A 204 7.82 2.46 8.57
N THR A 205 6.90 3.32 8.96
CA THR A 205 7.20 4.71 9.34
C THR A 205 7.56 4.85 10.84
N ILE A 206 7.42 3.76 11.61
CA ILE A 206 7.81 3.76 13.04
C ILE A 206 9.34 3.75 13.14
N LEU A 207 9.88 4.63 13.99
CA LEU A 207 11.30 4.74 14.25
C LEU A 207 11.68 4.10 15.59
N LEU A 208 12.80 3.39 15.60
CA LEU A 208 13.53 2.95 16.80
C LEU A 208 14.85 3.73 16.85
N GLY A 209 14.89 4.78 17.65
CA GLY A 209 15.97 5.77 17.57
C GLY A 209 15.96 6.47 16.20
N ASN A 210 17.08 6.43 15.49
CA ASN A 210 17.21 7.05 14.15
C ASN A 210 16.88 6.11 12.98
N ASN A 211 16.56 4.84 13.24
CA ASN A 211 16.30 3.85 12.20
C ASN A 211 14.85 3.42 12.20
N ARG A 212 14.32 3.05 11.01
CA ARG A 212 12.99 2.44 10.91
C ARG A 212 12.99 1.05 11.56
N ALA A 213 11.88 0.69 12.19
CA ALA A 213 11.71 -0.60 12.90
C ALA A 213 11.55 -1.79 11.93
N VAL A 214 12.28 -1.79 10.79
CA VAL A 214 12.25 -2.85 9.78
C VAL A 214 12.87 -4.13 10.34
N GLY A 215 12.29 -5.29 9.99
CA GLY A 215 12.72 -6.61 10.45
C GLY A 215 12.27 -6.98 11.87
N THR A 216 11.68 -6.06 12.62
CA THR A 216 11.10 -6.40 13.93
C THR A 216 9.76 -7.11 13.78
N LYS A 217 9.40 -7.91 14.79
CA LYS A 217 8.15 -8.67 14.81
C LYS A 217 7.07 -7.95 15.63
N LEU A 218 5.82 -8.35 15.39
CA LEU A 218 4.73 -8.09 16.33
C LEU A 218 4.92 -9.01 17.55
N GLU A 219 4.99 -8.40 18.73
CA GLU A 219 4.89 -9.13 20.00
C GLU A 219 3.44 -9.39 20.36
#